data_ba79dde71f2dbbb33cba0d902b7f4044
#
_entry.id   ba79dde71f2dbbb33cba0d902b7f4044
#
_cell.length_a   1.000
_cell.length_b   1.000
_cell.length_c   1.000
_cell.angle_alpha   90.00
_cell.angle_beta   90.00
_cell.angle_gamma   90.00
#
_symmetry.space_group_name_H-M   'P 1'
#
loop_
_entity.id
_entity.type
_entity.pdbx_description
1 polymer ?
#
loop_
_entity_poly.entity_id
_entity_poly.type
_entity_poly.pdbx_seq_one_letter_code
_entity_poly.pdbx_strand_id
1 'polypeptide(L)'
;MKIAEGIEMLELAVPGTPMVIHPTVFYDSNTYVLADTGMPGCRNLILDLIHKAGIQQAEPHTIILTHQDIDHVGGLPQFLHESQGRIEVLAHPDDKPYIDGELPFIKMTPERKQTLLQSLPDNLRKQFEDAFSKSTEGNVTQTVKDGERLPIAGGVVVIHTPGHTPGHISLYHEPSKTLIAGDAMVVSDGELQGPNPRVTPNMEQALQSLHKFKAYDIQAVICYHGGLYQGNIRQRLEELTSSAV
;
A
#
# COMPACT_ATOMS: atom_id res chain seq x y z
N MET A 1 -3.56 3.98 14.82
CA MET A 1 -3.41 3.06 15.99
C MET A 1 -1.97 2.58 16.07
N LYS A 2 -1.29 2.85 17.19
CA LYS A 2 0.08 2.37 17.40
C LYS A 2 0.10 0.83 17.49
N ILE A 3 0.82 0.19 16.60
CA ILE A 3 0.97 -1.27 16.57
C ILE A 3 2.16 -1.70 17.43
N ALA A 4 3.28 -1.01 17.28
CA ALA A 4 4.50 -1.17 18.07
C ALA A 4 5.33 0.11 17.99
N GLU A 5 6.52 0.10 18.61
CA GLU A 5 7.50 1.17 18.39
C GLU A 5 7.93 1.18 16.91
N GLY A 6 7.90 2.35 16.29
CA GLY A 6 8.28 2.54 14.89
C GLY A 6 7.23 2.17 13.86
N ILE A 7 6.02 1.74 14.24
CA ILE A 7 4.96 1.39 13.30
C ILE A 7 3.58 1.83 13.79
N GLU A 8 2.87 2.58 12.95
CA GLU A 8 1.51 3.08 13.15
C GLU A 8 0.61 2.65 11.99
N MET A 9 -0.54 2.02 12.28
CA MET A 9 -1.59 1.77 11.31
C MET A 9 -2.58 2.93 11.33
N LEU A 10 -2.81 3.56 10.19
CA LEU A 10 -3.82 4.60 10.03
C LEU A 10 -5.19 3.94 9.79
N GLU A 11 -6.25 4.57 10.26
CA GLU A 11 -7.63 4.20 9.96
C GLU A 11 -8.25 5.36 9.18
N LEU A 12 -8.28 5.23 7.87
CA LEU A 12 -8.66 6.28 6.95
C LEU A 12 -10.03 5.99 6.33
N ALA A 13 -11.05 6.72 6.78
CA ALA A 13 -12.35 6.72 6.12
C ALA A 13 -12.25 7.48 4.79
N VAL A 14 -12.54 6.81 3.67
CA VAL A 14 -12.48 7.42 2.34
C VAL A 14 -13.72 8.27 2.09
N PRO A 15 -13.57 9.60 1.86
CA PRO A 15 -14.70 10.50 1.72
C PRO A 15 -15.67 10.08 0.61
N GLY A 16 -16.97 10.13 0.91
CA GLY A 16 -18.03 9.81 -0.05
C GLY A 16 -18.25 8.32 -0.32
N THR A 17 -17.57 7.44 0.42
CA THR A 17 -17.70 5.98 0.30
C THR A 17 -17.85 5.34 1.69
N PRO A 18 -18.35 4.11 1.81
CA PRO A 18 -18.31 3.36 3.06
C PRO A 18 -16.93 2.71 3.33
N MET A 19 -15.93 2.95 2.49
CA MET A 19 -14.63 2.30 2.56
C MET A 19 -13.77 2.90 3.67
N VAL A 20 -13.15 2.02 4.46
CA VAL A 20 -12.07 2.34 5.39
C VAL A 20 -10.84 1.57 4.92
N ILE A 21 -9.72 2.29 4.79
CA ILE A 21 -8.44 1.74 4.36
C ILE A 21 -7.37 2.03 5.40
N HIS A 22 -6.30 1.24 5.40
CA HIS A 22 -5.31 1.27 6.47
C HIS A 22 -3.87 1.47 5.94
N PRO A 23 -3.53 2.68 5.45
CA PRO A 23 -2.14 3.02 5.18
C PRO A 23 -1.30 2.83 6.45
N THR A 24 -0.04 2.42 6.26
CA THR A 24 0.87 2.17 7.40
C THR A 24 2.01 3.16 7.39
N VAL A 25 2.40 3.65 8.57
CA VAL A 25 3.52 4.56 8.76
C VAL A 25 4.62 3.84 9.54
N PHE A 26 5.83 3.82 8.97
CA PHE A 26 7.05 3.47 9.66
C PHE A 26 7.78 4.74 10.07
N TYR A 27 8.18 4.87 11.33
CA TYR A 27 8.75 6.11 11.83
C TYR A 27 9.87 5.90 12.86
N ASP A 28 10.74 6.88 12.94
CA ASP A 28 11.72 7.04 14.02
C ASP A 28 11.69 8.48 14.56
N SER A 29 12.69 8.89 15.32
CA SER A 29 12.77 10.25 15.89
C SER A 29 12.91 11.35 14.83
N ASN A 30 13.38 11.05 13.63
CA ASN A 30 13.81 12.04 12.65
C ASN A 30 12.96 12.06 11.39
N THR A 31 12.39 10.91 11.02
CA THR A 31 11.70 10.75 9.74
C THR A 31 10.59 9.72 9.80
N TYR A 32 9.74 9.70 8.79
CA TYR A 32 8.79 8.63 8.59
C TYR A 32 8.66 8.24 7.10
N VAL A 33 8.22 7.01 6.90
CA VAL A 33 7.93 6.39 5.61
C VAL A 33 6.45 6.02 5.59
N LEU A 34 5.75 6.38 4.53
CA LEU A 34 4.34 6.05 4.34
C LEU A 34 4.21 4.88 3.37
N ALA A 35 3.52 3.82 3.77
CA ALA A 35 3.10 2.73 2.89
C ALA A 35 1.68 2.99 2.40
N ASP A 36 1.55 3.21 1.11
CA ASP A 36 0.35 3.56 0.34
C ASP A 36 -0.26 4.95 0.68
N THR A 37 -0.91 5.55 -0.29
CA THR A 37 -1.31 6.97 -0.26
C THR A 37 -2.81 7.21 -0.30
N GLY A 38 -3.61 6.15 -0.31
CA GLY A 38 -5.07 6.28 -0.38
C GLY A 38 -5.60 6.69 -1.75
N MET A 39 -6.88 7.00 -1.79
CA MET A 39 -7.58 7.54 -2.97
C MET A 39 -7.13 8.99 -3.28
N PRO A 40 -7.38 9.48 -4.51
CA PRO A 40 -7.21 10.90 -4.81
C PRO A 40 -7.94 11.78 -3.78
N GLY A 41 -7.24 12.76 -3.23
CA GLY A 41 -7.78 13.65 -2.19
C GLY A 41 -7.50 13.21 -0.74
N CYS A 42 -6.93 12.03 -0.51
CA CYS A 42 -6.68 11.52 0.84
C CYS A 42 -5.44 12.11 1.54
N ARG A 43 -4.54 12.80 0.83
CA ARG A 43 -3.27 13.28 1.42
C ARG A 43 -3.47 14.03 2.75
N ASN A 44 -4.31 15.05 2.79
CA ASN A 44 -4.47 15.86 4.00
C ASN A 44 -5.06 15.05 5.16
N LEU A 45 -5.98 14.12 4.89
CA LEU A 45 -6.54 13.22 5.90
C LEU A 45 -5.47 12.28 6.47
N ILE A 46 -4.58 11.76 5.61
CA ILE A 46 -3.43 10.94 6.02
C ILE A 46 -2.51 11.76 6.93
N LEU A 47 -2.13 12.97 6.53
CA LEU A 47 -1.27 13.84 7.35
C LEU A 47 -1.92 14.19 8.70
N ASP A 48 -3.21 14.46 8.74
CA ASP A 48 -3.94 14.70 9.98
C ASP A 48 -3.90 13.49 10.92
N LEU A 49 -4.03 12.27 10.38
CA LEU A 49 -3.93 11.03 11.16
C LEU A 49 -2.50 10.80 11.68
N ILE A 50 -1.48 11.09 10.88
CA ILE A 50 -0.06 11.00 11.25
C ILE A 50 0.24 12.00 12.39
N HIS A 51 -0.22 13.24 12.29
CA HIS A 51 -0.05 14.24 13.36
C HIS A 51 -0.79 13.83 14.64
N LYS A 52 -2.01 13.29 14.55
CA LYS A 52 -2.75 12.75 15.69
C LYS A 52 -2.05 11.59 16.37
N ALA A 53 -1.28 10.80 15.63
CA ALA A 53 -0.42 9.74 16.16
C ALA A 53 0.84 10.28 16.87
N GLY A 54 1.09 11.60 16.84
CA GLY A 54 2.22 12.25 17.49
C GLY A 54 3.48 12.33 16.63
N ILE A 55 3.40 11.98 15.35
CA ILE A 55 4.49 12.11 14.37
C ILE A 55 4.50 13.54 13.86
N GLN A 56 5.58 14.28 14.13
CA GLN A 56 5.63 15.74 13.96
C GLN A 56 6.20 16.20 12.61
N GLN A 57 6.81 15.31 11.85
CA GLN A 57 7.36 15.64 10.53
C GLN A 57 6.22 15.96 9.55
N ALA A 58 6.37 17.04 8.79
CA ALA A 58 5.30 17.55 7.92
C ALA A 58 5.04 16.66 6.69
N GLU A 59 6.09 16.00 6.17
CA GLU A 59 6.02 15.17 4.96
C GLU A 59 6.78 13.86 5.17
N PRO A 60 6.40 12.77 4.49
CA PRO A 60 7.18 11.55 4.46
C PRO A 60 8.51 11.80 3.75
N HIS A 61 9.58 11.18 4.24
CA HIS A 61 10.83 11.11 3.50
C HIS A 61 10.69 10.19 2.28
N THR A 62 9.97 9.09 2.47
CA THR A 62 9.79 8.06 1.45
C THR A 62 8.34 7.58 1.44
N ILE A 63 7.81 7.30 0.27
CA ILE A 63 6.55 6.58 0.07
C ILE A 63 6.89 5.21 -0.52
N ILE A 64 6.36 4.13 0.07
CA ILE A 64 6.43 2.79 -0.50
C ILE A 64 5.03 2.43 -1.01
N LEU A 65 4.92 2.10 -2.28
CA LEU A 65 3.67 1.67 -2.88
C LEU A 65 3.65 0.15 -2.95
N THR A 66 2.64 -0.46 -2.31
CA THR A 66 2.49 -1.91 -2.33
C THR A 66 2.14 -2.41 -3.73
N HIS A 67 1.32 -1.66 -4.46
CA HIS A 67 0.95 -1.94 -5.84
C HIS A 67 0.23 -0.76 -6.50
N GLN A 68 -0.18 -0.93 -7.78
CA GLN A 68 -0.69 0.13 -8.65
C GLN A 68 -2.17 0.51 -8.48
N ASP A 69 -2.94 -0.15 -7.63
CA ASP A 69 -4.38 0.13 -7.54
C ASP A 69 -4.66 1.54 -7.02
N ILE A 70 -5.75 2.13 -7.51
CA ILE A 70 -6.03 3.55 -7.32
C ILE A 70 -6.23 3.97 -5.87
N ASP A 71 -6.73 3.08 -5.04
CA ASP A 71 -6.89 3.32 -3.60
C ASP A 71 -5.59 3.19 -2.81
N HIS A 72 -4.50 2.75 -3.46
CA HIS A 72 -3.13 2.73 -2.92
C HIS A 72 -2.27 3.89 -3.45
N VAL A 73 -2.40 4.21 -4.75
CA VAL A 73 -1.56 5.24 -5.39
C VAL A 73 -2.26 6.57 -5.62
N GLY A 74 -3.57 6.65 -5.38
CA GLY A 74 -4.38 7.80 -5.79
C GLY A 74 -4.01 9.12 -5.13
N GLY A 75 -3.49 9.08 -3.91
CA GLY A 75 -2.99 10.26 -3.21
C GLY A 75 -1.58 10.69 -3.62
N LEU A 76 -0.80 9.83 -4.30
CA LEU A 76 0.58 10.10 -4.69
C LEU A 76 0.77 11.42 -5.45
N PRO A 77 -0.07 11.78 -6.44
CA PRO A 77 0.08 13.05 -7.17
C PRO A 77 0.10 14.28 -6.26
N GLN A 78 -0.70 14.27 -5.20
CA GLN A 78 -0.73 15.38 -4.23
C GLN A 78 0.57 15.44 -3.41
N PHE A 79 1.08 14.29 -2.95
CA PHE A 79 2.35 14.24 -2.22
C PHE A 79 3.51 14.74 -3.08
N LEU A 80 3.60 14.32 -4.35
CA LEU A 80 4.64 14.76 -5.28
C LEU A 80 4.55 16.26 -5.58
N HIS A 81 3.35 16.76 -5.81
CA HIS A 81 3.12 18.18 -6.09
C HIS A 81 3.53 19.07 -4.90
N GLU A 82 3.07 18.75 -3.69
CA GLU A 82 3.35 19.56 -2.50
C GLU A 82 4.81 19.46 -2.05
N SER A 83 5.43 18.30 -2.19
CA SER A 83 6.85 18.13 -1.86
C SER A 83 7.80 18.67 -2.92
N GLN A 84 7.29 19.08 -4.09
CA GLN A 84 8.08 19.49 -5.25
C GLN A 84 9.11 18.41 -5.67
N GLY A 85 8.68 17.13 -5.64
CA GLY A 85 9.50 15.99 -6.04
C GLY A 85 10.61 15.60 -5.04
N ARG A 86 10.57 16.08 -3.80
CA ARG A 86 11.57 15.73 -2.78
C ARG A 86 11.32 14.39 -2.07
N ILE A 87 10.16 13.77 -2.29
CA ILE A 87 9.82 12.48 -1.69
C ILE A 87 10.36 11.37 -2.58
N GLU A 88 11.08 10.42 -1.98
CA GLU A 88 11.43 9.17 -2.66
C GLU A 88 10.20 8.27 -2.78
N VAL A 89 9.99 7.68 -3.95
CA VAL A 89 8.87 6.74 -4.19
C VAL A 89 9.44 5.39 -4.59
N LEU A 90 9.13 4.38 -3.77
CA LEU A 90 9.56 3.01 -3.95
C LEU A 90 8.39 2.14 -4.40
N ALA A 91 8.64 1.30 -5.42
CA ALA A 91 7.69 0.29 -5.87
C ALA A 91 8.40 -0.90 -6.51
N HIS A 92 7.70 -2.00 -6.73
CA HIS A 92 8.25 -3.14 -7.48
C HIS A 92 8.38 -2.78 -8.98
N PRO A 93 9.44 -3.23 -9.69
CA PRO A 93 9.63 -2.92 -11.10
C PRO A 93 8.46 -3.32 -12.01
N ASP A 94 7.73 -4.39 -11.68
CA ASP A 94 6.60 -4.86 -12.49
C ASP A 94 5.35 -3.99 -12.38
N ASP A 95 5.21 -3.18 -11.31
CA ASP A 95 4.13 -2.19 -11.18
C ASP A 95 4.57 -0.77 -11.56
N LYS A 96 5.89 -0.51 -11.61
CA LYS A 96 6.45 0.81 -11.96
C LYS A 96 5.87 1.40 -13.25
N PRO A 97 5.77 0.71 -14.41
CA PRO A 97 5.27 1.32 -15.64
C PRO A 97 3.83 1.86 -15.53
N TYR A 98 3.01 1.23 -14.69
CA TYR A 98 1.64 1.67 -14.44
C TYR A 98 1.61 2.89 -13.52
N ILE A 99 2.43 2.89 -12.46
CA ILE A 99 2.55 3.99 -11.51
C ILE A 99 3.17 5.23 -12.18
N ASP A 100 4.10 5.04 -13.11
CA ASP A 100 4.70 6.12 -13.89
C ASP A 100 3.79 6.66 -15.00
N GLY A 101 2.65 6.01 -15.25
CA GLY A 101 1.69 6.42 -16.26
C GLY A 101 2.10 6.04 -17.71
N GLU A 102 3.11 5.19 -17.86
CA GLU A 102 3.51 4.62 -19.17
C GLU A 102 2.47 3.62 -19.67
N LEU A 103 1.87 2.85 -18.74
CA LEU A 103 0.80 1.91 -19.01
C LEU A 103 -0.47 2.29 -18.20
N PRO A 104 -1.67 1.97 -18.71
CA PRO A 104 -2.90 2.18 -17.96
C PRO A 104 -3.00 1.20 -16.79
N PHE A 105 -3.50 1.65 -15.65
CA PHE A 105 -3.76 0.77 -14.50
C PHE A 105 -4.58 -0.46 -14.90
N ILE A 106 -4.15 -1.65 -14.48
CA ILE A 106 -4.71 -2.94 -14.93
C ILE A 106 -6.22 -3.03 -14.67
N LYS A 107 -6.69 -2.52 -13.52
CA LYS A 107 -8.10 -2.62 -13.11
C LYS A 107 -8.92 -1.36 -13.40
N MET A 108 -8.31 -0.34 -14.03
CA MET A 108 -8.95 0.93 -14.36
C MET A 108 -9.39 0.95 -15.82
N THR A 109 -10.66 0.58 -16.09
CA THR A 109 -11.20 0.73 -17.46
C THR A 109 -11.30 2.21 -17.84
N PRO A 110 -11.35 2.53 -19.17
CA PRO A 110 -11.53 3.92 -19.62
C PRO A 110 -12.75 4.60 -19.01
N GLU A 111 -13.86 3.87 -18.87
CA GLU A 111 -15.12 4.36 -18.29
C GLU A 111 -14.96 4.67 -16.79
N ARG A 112 -14.29 3.77 -16.04
CA ARG A 112 -13.98 3.98 -14.61
C ARG A 112 -13.04 5.18 -14.42
N LYS A 113 -12.02 5.31 -15.28
CA LYS A 113 -11.11 6.47 -15.27
C LYS A 113 -11.88 7.76 -15.52
N GLN A 114 -12.75 7.80 -16.53
CA GLN A 114 -13.57 8.97 -16.84
C GLN A 114 -14.48 9.35 -15.67
N THR A 115 -15.17 8.38 -15.07
CA THR A 115 -16.04 8.60 -13.91
C THR A 115 -15.25 9.17 -12.73
N LEU A 116 -14.08 8.60 -12.43
CA LEU A 116 -13.19 9.11 -11.38
C LEU A 116 -12.80 10.56 -11.66
N LEU A 117 -12.28 10.85 -12.86
CA LEU A 117 -11.83 12.20 -13.23
C LEU A 117 -12.96 13.23 -13.14
N GLN A 118 -14.18 12.86 -13.53
CA GLN A 118 -15.35 13.74 -13.42
C GLN A 118 -15.77 14.02 -11.96
N SER A 119 -15.50 13.10 -11.06
CA SER A 119 -15.81 13.26 -9.62
C SER A 119 -14.78 14.11 -8.87
N LEU A 120 -13.58 14.31 -9.42
CA LEU A 120 -12.50 15.06 -8.78
C LEU A 120 -12.64 16.58 -9.01
N PRO A 121 -12.31 17.41 -8.01
CA PRO A 121 -12.05 18.84 -8.19
C PRO A 121 -10.98 19.08 -9.27
N ASP A 122 -11.06 20.21 -9.98
CA ASP A 122 -10.20 20.49 -11.13
C ASP A 122 -8.70 20.41 -10.83
N ASN A 123 -8.28 20.89 -9.65
CA ASN A 123 -6.88 20.82 -9.22
C ASN A 123 -6.40 19.36 -9.02
N LEU A 124 -7.23 18.51 -8.40
CA LEU A 124 -6.91 17.10 -8.20
C LEU A 124 -6.92 16.31 -9.51
N ARG A 125 -7.89 16.61 -10.37
CA ARG A 125 -7.96 16.03 -11.72
C ARG A 125 -6.68 16.33 -12.49
N LYS A 126 -6.24 17.59 -12.50
CA LYS A 126 -5.02 17.99 -13.18
C LYS A 126 -3.79 17.28 -12.62
N GLN A 127 -3.61 17.24 -11.29
CA GLN A 127 -2.50 16.53 -10.66
C GLN A 127 -2.49 15.04 -11.01
N PHE A 128 -3.66 14.40 -11.02
CA PHE A 128 -3.83 13.00 -11.40
C PHE A 128 -3.42 12.75 -12.87
N GLU A 129 -3.91 13.59 -13.79
CA GLU A 129 -3.58 13.48 -15.22
C GLU A 129 -2.10 13.74 -15.47
N ASP A 130 -1.52 14.73 -14.81
CA ASP A 130 -0.10 15.05 -14.95
C ASP A 130 0.78 13.89 -14.44
N ALA A 131 0.45 13.27 -13.31
CA ALA A 131 1.21 12.15 -12.76
C ALA A 131 1.05 10.83 -13.53
N PHE A 132 -0.20 10.47 -13.90
CA PHE A 132 -0.50 9.13 -14.41
C PHE A 132 -0.79 9.07 -15.91
N SER A 133 -0.63 10.16 -16.65
CA SER A 133 -0.90 10.16 -18.10
C SER A 133 0.09 10.99 -18.90
N LYS A 134 0.89 11.84 -18.27
CA LYS A 134 1.80 12.79 -18.91
C LYS A 134 3.17 12.88 -18.26
N SER A 135 3.44 12.08 -17.24
CA SER A 135 4.74 12.11 -16.57
C SER A 135 5.85 11.73 -17.56
N THR A 136 6.84 12.59 -17.68
CA THR A 136 8.02 12.35 -18.53
C THR A 136 9.23 11.86 -17.73
N GLU A 137 9.18 11.99 -16.39
CA GLU A 137 10.29 11.66 -15.49
C GLU A 137 9.99 10.42 -14.63
N GLY A 138 8.74 9.90 -14.70
CA GLY A 138 8.24 8.83 -13.85
C GLY A 138 7.90 9.32 -12.43
N ASN A 139 7.09 8.55 -11.72
CA ASN A 139 6.72 8.82 -10.33
C ASN A 139 7.56 7.99 -9.36
N VAL A 140 7.99 6.79 -9.78
CA VAL A 140 8.81 5.87 -8.99
C VAL A 140 10.28 6.21 -9.15
N THR A 141 10.90 6.66 -8.06
CA THR A 141 12.32 7.06 -8.04
C THR A 141 13.27 5.89 -7.86
N GLN A 142 12.83 4.84 -7.16
CA GLN A 142 13.62 3.65 -6.90
C GLN A 142 12.75 2.38 -6.93
N THR A 143 13.30 1.30 -7.50
CA THR A 143 12.63 0.00 -7.45
C THR A 143 13.16 -0.86 -6.31
N VAL A 144 12.26 -1.68 -5.73
CA VAL A 144 12.58 -2.64 -4.67
C VAL A 144 12.36 -4.07 -5.14
N LYS A 145 13.05 -5.04 -4.52
CA LYS A 145 13.05 -6.46 -4.90
C LYS A 145 12.60 -7.36 -3.75
N ASP A 146 12.19 -8.56 -4.12
CA ASP A 146 11.92 -9.63 -3.16
C ASP A 146 13.12 -9.90 -2.24
N GLY A 147 12.87 -9.97 -0.95
CA GLY A 147 13.90 -10.17 0.09
C GLY A 147 14.78 -8.95 0.37
N GLU A 148 14.57 -7.82 -0.28
CA GLU A 148 15.33 -6.60 0.00
C GLU A 148 15.00 -6.07 1.40
N ARG A 149 16.06 -5.77 2.16
CA ARG A 149 15.92 -5.20 3.50
C ARG A 149 16.19 -3.70 3.46
N LEU A 150 15.16 -2.94 3.76
CA LEU A 150 15.20 -1.48 3.82
C LEU A 150 15.59 -1.03 5.25
N PRO A 151 16.48 -0.04 5.41
CA PRO A 151 16.89 0.48 6.71
C PRO A 151 15.85 1.45 7.31
N ILE A 152 14.61 1.02 7.40
CA ILE A 152 13.45 1.81 7.83
C ILE A 152 13.00 1.27 9.20
N ALA A 153 12.84 2.15 10.19
CA ALA A 153 12.31 1.83 11.53
C ALA A 153 12.93 0.55 12.16
N GLY A 154 14.23 0.32 11.96
CA GLY A 154 14.95 -0.86 12.49
C GLY A 154 15.00 -2.05 11.56
N GLY A 155 14.29 -2.05 10.44
CA GLY A 155 14.35 -3.07 9.38
C GLY A 155 12.97 -3.44 8.83
N VAL A 156 12.79 -3.22 7.54
CA VAL A 156 11.60 -3.64 6.78
C VAL A 156 12.05 -4.52 5.61
N VAL A 157 11.53 -5.73 5.53
CA VAL A 157 11.81 -6.66 4.43
C VAL A 157 10.70 -6.58 3.40
N VAL A 158 11.06 -6.41 2.13
CA VAL A 158 10.14 -6.43 1.00
C VAL A 158 9.87 -7.89 0.62
N ILE A 159 8.60 -8.25 0.48
CA ILE A 159 8.16 -9.58 0.05
C ILE A 159 7.35 -9.40 -1.23
N HIS A 160 7.87 -9.83 -2.37
CA HIS A 160 7.13 -9.80 -3.63
C HIS A 160 6.03 -10.86 -3.61
N THR A 161 4.77 -10.42 -3.70
CA THR A 161 3.55 -11.24 -3.57
C THR A 161 2.63 -11.04 -4.76
N PRO A 162 3.07 -11.40 -5.98
CA PRO A 162 2.32 -11.18 -7.22
C PRO A 162 1.03 -11.98 -7.28
N GLY A 163 0.10 -11.52 -8.14
CA GLY A 163 -1.18 -12.15 -8.42
C GLY A 163 -2.35 -11.17 -8.31
N HIS A 164 -2.37 -10.32 -7.28
CA HIS A 164 -3.30 -9.18 -7.19
C HIS A 164 -2.95 -8.09 -8.21
N THR A 165 -1.67 -7.75 -8.30
CA THR A 165 -1.01 -7.13 -9.46
C THR A 165 0.30 -7.85 -9.73
N PRO A 166 0.96 -7.64 -10.90
CA PRO A 166 2.25 -8.27 -11.19
C PRO A 166 3.35 -7.86 -10.21
N GLY A 167 3.36 -6.60 -9.79
CA GLY A 167 4.36 -6.02 -8.90
C GLY A 167 3.88 -5.86 -7.45
N HIS A 168 2.79 -6.53 -7.04
CA HIS A 168 2.33 -6.42 -5.66
C HIS A 168 3.41 -6.87 -4.67
N ILE A 169 3.65 -6.04 -3.64
CA ILE A 169 4.55 -6.36 -2.52
C ILE A 169 3.82 -6.28 -1.19
N SER A 170 4.27 -7.11 -0.26
CA SER A 170 3.98 -6.99 1.17
C SER A 170 5.25 -6.56 1.89
N LEU A 171 5.12 -6.00 3.10
CA LEU A 171 6.25 -5.51 3.88
C LEU A 171 6.27 -6.20 5.23
N TYR A 172 7.45 -6.65 5.69
CA TYR A 172 7.60 -7.25 7.00
C TYR A 172 8.50 -6.38 7.89
N HIS A 173 7.93 -5.82 8.94
CA HIS A 173 8.67 -5.04 9.94
C HIS A 173 9.29 -5.99 10.96
N GLU A 174 10.62 -6.15 10.88
CA GLU A 174 11.38 -7.13 11.67
C GLU A 174 11.27 -6.90 13.18
N PRO A 175 11.43 -5.67 13.71
CA PRO A 175 11.42 -5.47 15.17
C PRO A 175 10.09 -5.83 15.82
N SER A 176 8.96 -5.53 15.18
CA SER A 176 7.62 -5.82 15.72
C SER A 176 7.03 -7.13 15.21
N LYS A 177 7.70 -7.81 14.27
CA LYS A 177 7.19 -9.01 13.61
C LYS A 177 5.81 -8.79 12.97
N THR A 178 5.59 -7.60 12.43
CA THR A 178 4.33 -7.21 11.80
C THR A 178 4.42 -7.32 10.30
N LEU A 179 3.47 -8.02 9.69
CA LEU A 179 3.30 -8.09 8.24
C LEU A 179 2.31 -7.02 7.80
N ILE A 180 2.69 -6.19 6.85
CA ILE A 180 1.81 -5.30 6.11
C ILE A 180 1.50 -6.01 4.80
N ALA A 181 0.29 -6.58 4.72
CA ALA A 181 -0.07 -7.51 3.66
C ALA A 181 -0.38 -6.83 2.32
N GLY A 182 -0.65 -5.52 2.32
CA GLY A 182 -1.30 -4.88 1.17
C GLY A 182 -2.62 -5.59 0.87
N ASP A 183 -2.83 -5.97 -0.39
CA ASP A 183 -4.01 -6.70 -0.87
C ASP A 183 -3.77 -8.21 -1.09
N ALA A 184 -2.62 -8.74 -0.64
CA ALA A 184 -2.40 -10.18 -0.59
C ALA A 184 -3.36 -10.90 0.36
N MET A 185 -3.85 -10.19 1.38
CA MET A 185 -4.85 -10.66 2.35
C MET A 185 -5.76 -9.52 2.76
N VAL A 186 -6.96 -9.85 3.25
CA VAL A 186 -7.93 -8.91 3.80
C VAL A 186 -8.44 -9.40 5.15
N VAL A 187 -8.92 -8.51 6.01
CA VAL A 187 -9.68 -8.88 7.22
C VAL A 187 -11.16 -8.65 6.94
N SER A 188 -11.98 -9.68 7.12
CA SER A 188 -13.44 -9.59 7.01
C SER A 188 -14.08 -10.36 8.16
N ASP A 189 -15.06 -9.73 8.80
CA ASP A 189 -15.78 -10.29 9.96
C ASP A 189 -14.84 -10.73 11.10
N GLY A 190 -13.72 -10.01 11.28
CA GLY A 190 -12.70 -10.30 12.27
C GLY A 190 -11.74 -11.44 11.93
N GLU A 191 -11.88 -12.05 10.74
CA GLU A 191 -11.06 -13.15 10.29
C GLU A 191 -10.11 -12.75 9.15
N LEU A 192 -8.89 -13.27 9.19
CA LEU A 192 -7.92 -13.09 8.10
C LEU A 192 -8.33 -13.96 6.91
N GLN A 193 -8.54 -13.35 5.78
CA GLN A 193 -8.92 -13.99 4.51
C GLN A 193 -7.78 -13.89 3.51
N GLY A 194 -7.80 -14.75 2.48
CA GLY A 194 -6.92 -14.62 1.31
C GLY A 194 -7.22 -13.38 0.47
N PRO A 195 -6.58 -13.27 -0.71
CA PRO A 195 -6.83 -12.16 -1.62
C PRO A 195 -8.29 -12.13 -2.08
N ASN A 196 -8.85 -10.92 -2.25
CA ASN A 196 -10.23 -10.76 -2.70
C ASN A 196 -10.39 -11.23 -4.17
N PRO A 197 -11.17 -12.30 -4.45
CA PRO A 197 -11.26 -12.86 -5.79
C PRO A 197 -11.95 -11.95 -6.82
N ARG A 198 -12.71 -10.95 -6.37
CA ARG A 198 -13.39 -10.01 -7.28
C ARG A 198 -12.45 -9.01 -7.95
N VAL A 199 -11.28 -8.80 -7.35
CA VAL A 199 -10.30 -7.80 -7.78
C VAL A 199 -8.88 -8.35 -7.92
N THR A 200 -8.73 -9.68 -7.91
CA THR A 200 -7.43 -10.37 -8.05
C THR A 200 -7.40 -11.12 -9.39
N PRO A 201 -6.75 -10.55 -10.42
CA PRO A 201 -6.72 -11.15 -11.76
C PRO A 201 -6.09 -12.54 -11.83
N ASN A 202 -5.06 -12.81 -11.03
CA ASN A 202 -4.40 -14.10 -10.98
C ASN A 202 -4.46 -14.69 -9.57
N MET A 203 -5.61 -15.31 -9.25
CA MET A 203 -5.84 -15.91 -7.92
C MET A 203 -4.88 -17.04 -7.60
N GLU A 204 -4.53 -17.87 -8.58
CA GLU A 204 -3.59 -18.97 -8.37
C GLU A 204 -2.24 -18.43 -7.90
N GLN A 205 -1.67 -17.47 -8.62
CA GLN A 205 -0.41 -16.82 -8.26
C GLN A 205 -0.51 -16.08 -6.91
N ALA A 206 -1.62 -15.42 -6.65
CA ALA A 206 -1.82 -14.71 -5.39
C ALA A 206 -1.84 -15.65 -4.18
N LEU A 207 -2.53 -16.79 -4.29
CA LEU A 207 -2.53 -17.83 -3.25
C LEU A 207 -1.14 -18.49 -3.10
N GLN A 208 -0.45 -18.75 -4.19
CA GLN A 208 0.95 -19.22 -4.18
C GLN A 208 1.87 -18.23 -3.43
N SER A 209 1.65 -16.95 -3.61
CA SER A 209 2.45 -15.90 -2.95
C SER A 209 2.34 -15.95 -1.42
N LEU A 210 1.19 -16.36 -0.86
CA LEU A 210 0.99 -16.49 0.59
C LEU A 210 1.95 -17.48 1.26
N HIS A 211 2.46 -18.47 0.51
CA HIS A 211 3.44 -19.43 1.04
C HIS A 211 4.72 -18.76 1.53
N LYS A 212 5.10 -17.61 0.94
CA LYS A 212 6.30 -16.86 1.36
C LYS A 212 6.20 -16.37 2.80
N PHE A 213 5.01 -16.07 3.28
CA PHE A 213 4.80 -15.57 4.65
C PHE A 213 5.16 -16.60 5.73
N LYS A 214 5.14 -17.90 5.38
CA LYS A 214 5.52 -18.98 6.31
C LYS A 214 7.00 -18.94 6.72
N ALA A 215 7.84 -18.23 5.99
CA ALA A 215 9.25 -18.05 6.32
C ALA A 215 9.48 -17.00 7.43
N TYR A 216 8.44 -16.26 7.83
CA TYR A 216 8.53 -15.16 8.78
C TYR A 216 7.80 -15.49 10.10
N ASP A 217 8.35 -15.02 11.21
CA ASP A 217 7.70 -15.11 12.54
C ASP A 217 6.71 -13.92 12.70
N ILE A 218 5.48 -14.08 12.18
CA ILE A 218 4.49 -13.01 12.14
C ILE A 218 3.64 -13.02 13.41
N GLN A 219 3.60 -11.90 14.13
CA GLN A 219 2.83 -11.70 15.37
C GLN A 219 1.57 -10.83 15.15
N ALA A 220 1.56 -10.02 14.08
CA ALA A 220 0.45 -9.18 13.67
C ALA A 220 0.42 -9.04 12.14
N VAL A 221 -0.77 -8.91 11.58
CA VAL A 221 -0.97 -8.61 10.15
C VAL A 221 -1.79 -7.35 10.03
N ILE A 222 -1.29 -6.37 9.29
CA ILE A 222 -2.05 -5.21 8.84
C ILE A 222 -2.48 -5.49 7.41
N CYS A 223 -3.79 -5.65 7.19
CA CYS A 223 -4.39 -5.68 5.86
C CYS A 223 -4.86 -4.28 5.48
N TYR A 224 -4.62 -3.87 4.24
CA TYR A 224 -5.07 -2.56 3.79
C TYR A 224 -6.59 -2.43 3.86
N HIS A 225 -7.31 -3.51 3.53
CA HIS A 225 -8.74 -3.64 3.73
C HIS A 225 -9.05 -4.51 4.96
N GLY A 226 -9.71 -3.91 5.94
CA GLY A 226 -10.15 -4.56 7.18
C GLY A 226 -9.21 -4.39 8.39
N GLY A 227 -7.99 -3.89 8.20
CA GLY A 227 -7.10 -3.46 9.28
C GLY A 227 -6.32 -4.58 9.96
N LEU A 228 -6.22 -4.50 11.29
CA LEU A 228 -5.33 -5.34 12.09
C LEU A 228 -5.93 -6.71 12.39
N TYR A 229 -5.10 -7.77 12.22
CA TYR A 229 -5.38 -9.12 12.70
C TYR A 229 -4.26 -9.62 13.63
N GLN A 230 -4.64 -10.16 14.79
CA GLN A 230 -3.73 -10.68 15.83
C GLN A 230 -4.15 -12.07 16.34
N GLY A 231 -4.87 -12.84 15.53
CA GLY A 231 -5.26 -14.21 15.86
C GLY A 231 -4.12 -15.22 15.67
N ASN A 232 -4.48 -16.49 15.50
CA ASN A 232 -3.51 -17.55 15.19
C ASN A 232 -3.07 -17.47 13.73
N ILE A 233 -2.13 -16.55 13.45
CA ILE A 233 -1.68 -16.21 12.08
C ILE A 233 -1.07 -17.45 11.40
N ARG A 234 -0.25 -18.22 12.11
CA ARG A 234 0.40 -19.40 11.55
C ARG A 234 -0.61 -20.44 11.06
N GLN A 235 -1.56 -20.78 11.92
CA GLN A 235 -2.64 -21.72 11.55
C GLN A 235 -3.44 -21.18 10.38
N ARG A 236 -3.78 -19.87 10.41
CA ARG A 236 -4.59 -19.27 9.35
C ARG A 236 -3.87 -19.27 8.01
N LEU A 237 -2.57 -18.99 7.97
CA LEU A 237 -1.74 -19.11 6.77
C LEU A 237 -1.67 -20.56 6.25
N GLU A 238 -1.61 -21.54 7.14
CA GLU A 238 -1.65 -22.95 6.74
C GLU A 238 -2.98 -23.30 6.07
N GLU A 239 -4.11 -22.89 6.63
CA GLU A 239 -5.46 -23.09 6.06
C GLU A 239 -5.59 -22.42 4.67
N LEU A 240 -5.22 -21.13 4.55
CA LEU A 240 -5.33 -20.38 3.31
C LEU A 240 -4.47 -20.95 2.18
N THR A 241 -3.31 -21.49 2.52
CA THR A 241 -2.38 -22.06 1.53
C THR A 241 -2.66 -23.54 1.22
N SER A 242 -3.37 -24.28 2.08
CA SER A 242 -3.75 -25.66 1.84
C SER A 242 -4.95 -25.78 0.90
N SER A 243 -5.78 -24.75 0.80
CA SER A 243 -6.97 -24.71 -0.07
C SER A 243 -6.63 -24.32 -1.51
N ALA A 244 -5.36 -24.09 -1.82
CA ALA A 244 -4.85 -23.65 -3.13
C ALA A 244 -4.35 -24.79 -4.05
N VAL A 245 -4.75 -26.05 -3.77
CA VAL A 245 -4.41 -27.24 -4.57
C VAL A 245 -5.61 -27.70 -5.38
#